data_6595d8e7e8d0ed6dbc8f70a9af370901
#
_entry.id   6595d8e7e8d0ed6dbc8f70a9af370901
#
_cell.length_a   1.000
_cell.length_b   1.000
_cell.length_c   1.000
_cell.angle_alpha   90.00
_cell.angle_beta   90.00
_cell.angle_gamma   90.00
#
_symmetry.space_group_name_H-M   'P 1'
#
loop_
_entity.id
_entity.type
_entity.pdbx_description
1 polymer ?
#
loop_
_entity_poly.entity_id
_entity_poly.type
_entity_poly.pdbx_seq_one_letter_code
_entity_poly.pdbx_strand_id
1 'polypeptide(L)'
;MELYCPVCDKEYPLETHSLFCPESTENGVHPLIKRENTAELARVFPTTLTKRWNDNKLSFSVFREFMASYQLANAHGKASWWVERVLALSNACERMTGRGFIRTPEIQADDLAQAIDLPKGSLFVKNET
;
A
#
# COMPACT_ATOMS: atom_id res chain seq x y z
N MET A 1 -3.45 -15.39 4.54
CA MET A 1 -2.36 -14.56 3.99
C MET A 1 -1.05 -15.07 4.55
N GLU A 2 -0.05 -15.19 3.72
CA GLU A 2 1.24 -15.81 4.05
C GLU A 2 2.37 -14.94 3.53
N LEU A 3 3.49 -15.00 4.21
CA LEU A 3 4.76 -14.48 3.72
C LEU A 3 5.46 -15.59 2.95
N TYR A 4 6.14 -15.24 1.89
CA TYR A 4 6.80 -16.17 1.01
C TYR A 4 8.24 -15.71 0.74
N CYS A 5 9.17 -16.66 0.83
CA CYS A 5 10.56 -16.43 0.43
C CYS A 5 10.78 -16.94 -1.00
N PRO A 6 11.03 -16.06 -1.97
CA PRO A 6 11.23 -16.49 -3.36
C PRO A 6 12.56 -17.22 -3.60
N VAL A 7 13.51 -17.11 -2.65
CA VAL A 7 14.81 -17.76 -2.76
C VAL A 7 14.78 -19.19 -2.22
N CYS A 8 14.09 -19.39 -1.08
CA CYS A 8 14.01 -20.70 -0.44
C CYS A 8 12.77 -21.49 -0.85
N ASP A 9 11.83 -20.87 -1.57
CA ASP A 9 10.51 -21.43 -1.93
C ASP A 9 9.73 -21.92 -0.70
N LYS A 10 9.80 -21.13 0.40
CA LYS A 10 9.15 -21.45 1.68
C LYS A 10 8.10 -20.41 2.03
N GLU A 11 7.01 -20.89 2.63
CA GLU A 11 5.94 -20.06 3.18
C GLU A 11 6.09 -19.92 4.70
N TYR A 12 5.73 -18.72 5.20
CA TYR A 12 5.80 -18.38 6.62
C TYR A 12 4.50 -17.70 7.03
N PRO A 13 4.02 -17.91 8.27
CA PRO A 13 2.86 -17.19 8.77
C PRO A 13 3.15 -15.70 8.87
N LEU A 14 2.11 -14.88 8.71
CA LEU A 14 2.23 -13.41 8.76
C LEU A 14 2.80 -12.92 10.09
N GLU A 15 2.54 -13.67 11.17
CA GLU A 15 2.99 -13.40 12.55
C GLU A 15 4.50 -13.56 12.74
N THR A 16 5.23 -14.04 11.75
CA THR A 16 6.69 -14.21 11.81
C THR A 16 7.44 -12.91 12.12
N HIS A 17 6.78 -11.74 12.02
CA HIS A 17 7.30 -10.41 12.37
C HIS A 17 8.65 -10.03 11.76
N SER A 18 9.14 -10.79 10.80
CA SER A 18 10.39 -10.53 10.11
C SER A 18 10.13 -10.04 8.70
N LEU A 19 10.93 -9.07 8.26
CA LEU A 19 11.00 -8.68 6.85
C LEU A 19 11.91 -9.62 6.05
N PHE A 20 12.64 -10.49 6.74
CA PHE A 20 13.63 -11.38 6.15
C PHE A 20 13.35 -12.84 6.51
N CYS A 21 13.66 -13.70 5.57
CA CYS A 21 13.56 -15.15 5.74
C CYS A 21 14.48 -15.62 6.87
N PRO A 22 14.02 -16.52 7.77
CA PRO A 22 14.85 -17.11 8.81
C PRO A 22 16.08 -17.86 8.28
N GLU A 23 16.03 -18.33 7.04
CA GLU A 23 17.13 -18.99 6.34
C GLU A 23 18.14 -18.00 5.71
N SER A 24 17.97 -16.70 5.93
CA SER A 24 18.94 -15.69 5.47
C SER A 24 20.27 -15.88 6.17
N THR A 25 21.36 -15.73 5.42
CA THR A 25 22.74 -15.80 5.93
C THR A 25 23.43 -14.44 5.80
N GLU A 26 24.59 -14.27 6.40
CA GLU A 26 25.41 -13.06 6.24
C GLU A 26 25.77 -12.78 4.78
N ASN A 27 25.82 -13.81 3.93
CA ASN A 27 26.16 -13.72 2.51
C ASN A 27 24.95 -13.56 1.57
N GLY A 28 23.73 -13.61 2.11
CA GLY A 28 22.53 -13.48 1.31
C GLY A 28 21.31 -13.17 2.15
N VAL A 29 20.77 -11.96 2.00
CA VAL A 29 19.53 -11.56 2.64
C VAL A 29 18.36 -11.92 1.72
N HIS A 30 17.46 -12.75 2.22
CA HIS A 30 16.26 -13.17 1.50
C HIS A 30 15.06 -12.37 2.01
N PRO A 31 14.55 -11.38 1.28
CA PRO A 31 13.35 -10.65 1.70
C PRO A 31 12.12 -11.56 1.64
N LEU A 32 11.27 -11.45 2.63
CA LEU A 32 9.94 -12.05 2.60
C LEU A 32 8.99 -11.14 1.83
N ILE A 33 8.29 -11.71 0.88
CA ILE A 33 7.22 -11.05 0.15
C ILE A 33 5.85 -11.57 0.60
N LYS A 34 4.89 -10.70 0.60
CA LYS A 34 3.52 -11.06 0.90
C LYS A 34 2.88 -11.75 -0.30
N ARG A 35 2.32 -12.93 -0.09
CA ARG A 35 1.53 -13.61 -1.11
C ARG A 35 0.05 -13.25 -0.91
N GLU A 36 -0.54 -12.62 -1.91
CA GLU A 36 -1.95 -12.21 -1.88
C GLU A 36 -2.86 -13.26 -2.49
N ASN A 37 -4.02 -13.45 -1.87
CA ASN A 37 -5.11 -14.16 -2.52
C ASN A 37 -5.80 -13.22 -3.52
N THR A 38 -5.37 -13.26 -4.78
CA THR A 38 -5.86 -12.38 -5.83
C THR A 38 -7.36 -12.52 -6.09
N ALA A 39 -7.94 -13.70 -5.90
CA ALA A 39 -9.37 -13.92 -6.06
C ALA A 39 -10.19 -13.23 -4.95
N GLU A 40 -9.72 -13.27 -3.72
CA GLU A 40 -10.33 -12.57 -2.59
C GLU A 40 -10.20 -11.05 -2.75
N LEU A 41 -9.03 -10.58 -3.15
CA LEU A 41 -8.77 -9.16 -3.42
C LEU A 41 -9.65 -8.64 -4.56
N ALA A 42 -9.79 -9.36 -5.67
CA ALA A 42 -10.64 -8.99 -6.78
C ALA A 42 -12.12 -8.87 -6.36
N ARG A 43 -12.58 -9.65 -5.40
CA ARG A 43 -13.94 -9.58 -4.85
C ARG A 43 -14.16 -8.36 -3.95
N VAL A 44 -13.15 -7.99 -3.17
CA VAL A 44 -13.25 -6.90 -2.19
C VAL A 44 -12.94 -5.53 -2.83
N PHE A 45 -12.07 -5.51 -3.84
CA PHE A 45 -11.52 -4.31 -4.45
C PHE A 45 -12.56 -3.31 -4.98
N PRO A 46 -13.56 -3.69 -5.80
CA PRO A 46 -14.46 -2.72 -6.41
C PRO A 46 -15.33 -1.98 -5.38
N THR A 47 -15.85 -2.71 -4.40
CA THR A 47 -16.79 -2.16 -3.40
C THR A 47 -16.08 -1.25 -2.39
N THR A 48 -14.88 -1.61 -2.02
CA THR A 48 -14.09 -0.89 -1.02
C THR A 48 -13.51 0.40 -1.58
N LEU A 49 -13.02 0.38 -2.82
CA LEU A 49 -12.44 1.55 -3.48
C LEU A 49 -13.48 2.65 -3.71
N THR A 50 -14.63 2.31 -4.29
CA THR A 50 -15.65 3.30 -4.63
C THR A 50 -16.18 4.02 -3.40
N LYS A 51 -16.38 3.29 -2.30
CA LYS A 51 -16.87 3.85 -1.03
C LYS A 51 -15.84 4.74 -0.33
N ARG A 52 -14.58 4.34 -0.30
CA ARG A 52 -13.52 5.02 0.47
C ARG A 52 -12.81 6.11 -0.30
N TRP A 53 -12.82 6.04 -1.62
CA TRP A 53 -12.22 7.06 -2.47
C TRP A 53 -12.85 8.43 -2.27
N ASN A 54 -14.14 8.46 -1.93
CA ASN A 54 -14.90 9.67 -1.68
C ASN A 54 -14.80 10.18 -0.23
N ASP A 55 -14.48 9.29 0.74
CA ASP A 55 -14.40 9.63 2.19
C ASP A 55 -13.01 10.16 2.62
N ASN A 56 -12.21 10.65 1.73
CA ASN A 56 -10.76 10.66 1.79
C ASN A 56 -10.11 11.75 2.65
N LYS A 57 -9.93 11.48 3.93
CA LYS A 57 -8.94 12.21 4.75
C LYS A 57 -7.54 11.54 4.76
N LEU A 58 -7.44 10.27 4.40
CA LEU A 58 -6.19 9.51 4.39
C LEU A 58 -6.11 8.64 3.15
N SER A 59 -5.54 9.15 2.06
CA SER A 59 -5.37 8.41 0.81
C SER A 59 -4.65 7.08 1.00
N PHE A 60 -3.68 7.04 1.91
CA PHE A 60 -2.92 5.85 2.27
C PHE A 60 -3.82 4.72 2.83
N SER A 61 -4.82 5.04 3.64
CA SER A 61 -5.70 4.06 4.26
C SER A 61 -6.77 3.46 3.33
N VAL A 62 -6.92 4.01 2.12
CA VAL A 62 -7.85 3.47 1.11
C VAL A 62 -7.49 2.04 0.75
N PHE A 63 -6.19 1.74 0.68
CA PHE A 63 -5.66 0.44 0.31
C PHE A 63 -5.26 -0.43 1.51
N ARG A 64 -5.73 -0.12 2.71
CA ARG A 64 -5.31 -0.79 3.95
C ARG A 64 -5.52 -2.31 3.94
N GLU A 65 -6.56 -2.80 3.25
CA GLU A 65 -6.81 -4.24 3.13
C GLU A 65 -5.68 -4.99 2.41
N PHE A 66 -4.87 -4.28 1.63
CA PHE A 66 -3.69 -4.82 0.96
C PHE A 66 -2.42 -4.70 1.81
N MET A 67 -2.49 -4.04 2.95
CA MET A 67 -1.34 -3.83 3.82
C MET A 67 -1.21 -4.95 4.84
N ALA A 68 -0.05 -5.61 4.87
CA ALA A 68 0.23 -6.68 5.83
C ALA A 68 0.02 -6.24 7.28
N SER A 69 0.46 -5.02 7.61
CA SER A 69 0.30 -4.44 8.95
C SER A 69 -1.16 -4.24 9.35
N TYR A 70 -2.02 -3.82 8.41
CA TYR A 70 -3.46 -3.71 8.69
C TYR A 70 -4.10 -5.08 8.85
N GLN A 71 -3.77 -6.02 7.99
CA GLN A 71 -4.36 -7.36 8.04
C GLN A 71 -3.94 -8.08 9.33
N LEU A 72 -2.70 -7.92 9.77
CA LEU A 72 -2.24 -8.42 11.06
C LEU A 72 -3.02 -7.78 12.21
N ALA A 73 -3.14 -6.45 12.21
CA ALA A 73 -3.93 -5.75 13.23
C ALA A 73 -5.40 -6.21 13.23
N ASN A 74 -6.00 -6.40 12.05
CA ASN A 74 -7.38 -6.86 11.91
C ASN A 74 -7.58 -8.29 12.44
N ALA A 75 -6.64 -9.20 12.17
CA ALA A 75 -6.65 -10.57 12.69
C ALA A 75 -6.63 -10.60 14.23
N HIS A 76 -6.03 -9.60 14.86
CA HIS A 76 -6.00 -9.42 16.33
C HIS A 76 -7.12 -8.52 16.86
N GLY A 77 -8.13 -8.17 16.06
CA GLY A 77 -9.24 -7.29 16.48
C GLY A 77 -8.82 -5.82 16.67
N LYS A 78 -7.67 -5.41 16.13
CA LYS A 78 -7.07 -4.07 16.31
C LYS A 78 -7.15 -3.19 15.05
N ALA A 79 -8.12 -3.40 14.17
CA ALA A 79 -8.28 -2.63 12.94
C ALA A 79 -8.44 -1.12 13.20
N SER A 80 -9.28 -0.73 14.15
CA SER A 80 -9.49 0.67 14.53
C SER A 80 -8.21 1.32 15.08
N TRP A 81 -7.50 0.60 15.96
CA TRP A 81 -6.21 1.05 16.48
C TRP A 81 -5.19 1.31 15.37
N TRP A 82 -5.14 0.46 14.35
CA TRP A 82 -4.25 0.66 13.20
C TRP A 82 -4.57 1.97 12.47
N VAL A 83 -5.87 2.23 12.21
CA VAL A 83 -6.31 3.47 11.54
C VAL A 83 -5.94 4.70 12.37
N GLU A 84 -6.16 4.66 13.68
CA GLU A 84 -5.79 5.76 14.60
C GLU A 84 -4.28 6.02 14.59
N ARG A 85 -3.44 4.98 14.55
CA ARG A 85 -1.98 5.11 14.48
C ARG A 85 -1.51 5.72 13.17
N VAL A 86 -2.09 5.30 12.05
CA VAL A 86 -1.76 5.89 10.74
C VAL A 86 -2.16 7.37 10.70
N LEU A 87 -3.32 7.73 11.26
CA LEU A 87 -3.74 9.12 11.36
C LEU A 87 -2.81 9.94 12.26
N ALA A 88 -2.45 9.41 13.41
CA ALA A 88 -1.51 10.07 14.33
C ALA A 88 -0.14 10.29 13.68
N LEU A 89 0.35 9.31 12.92
CA LEU A 89 1.59 9.43 12.18
C LEU A 89 1.49 10.49 11.08
N SER A 90 0.41 10.50 10.31
CA SER A 90 0.16 11.53 9.28
C SER A 90 0.17 12.94 9.88
N ASN A 91 -0.53 13.13 11.02
CA ASN A 91 -0.56 14.41 11.71
C ASN A 91 0.82 14.81 12.28
N ALA A 92 1.62 13.83 12.70
CA ALA A 92 3.00 14.09 13.15
C ALA A 92 3.89 14.54 11.98
N CYS A 93 3.81 13.85 10.84
CA CYS A 93 4.51 14.25 9.62
C CYS A 93 4.11 15.66 9.19
N GLU A 94 2.80 15.97 9.19
CA GLU A 94 2.31 17.29 8.83
C GLU A 94 2.88 18.40 9.72
N ARG A 95 2.96 18.16 11.03
CA ARG A 95 3.59 19.13 11.95
C ARG A 95 5.08 19.36 11.69
N MET A 96 5.79 18.31 11.26
CA MET A 96 7.24 18.37 11.05
C MET A 96 7.62 18.91 9.67
N THR A 97 6.86 18.59 8.64
CA THR A 97 7.21 18.83 7.24
C THR A 97 6.24 19.75 6.52
N GLY A 98 5.14 20.14 7.16
CA GLY A 98 4.03 20.86 6.54
C GLY A 98 3.11 19.98 5.68
N ARG A 99 3.38 18.67 5.58
CA ARG A 99 2.58 17.73 4.78
C ARG A 99 2.38 16.42 5.53
N GLY A 100 1.13 15.98 5.64
CA GLY A 100 0.77 14.64 6.09
C GLY A 100 0.78 13.63 4.95
N PHE A 101 0.15 12.48 5.17
CA PHE A 101 -0.05 11.48 4.13
C PHE A 101 -1.17 11.92 3.19
N ILE A 102 -0.81 12.70 2.18
CA ILE A 102 -1.73 13.21 1.18
C ILE A 102 -1.75 12.31 -0.05
N ARG A 103 -2.85 12.41 -0.80
CA ARG A 103 -2.92 11.81 -2.13
C ARG A 103 -1.98 12.58 -3.06
N THR A 104 -1.10 11.87 -3.74
CA THR A 104 -0.24 12.45 -4.76
C THR A 104 -1.12 12.99 -5.89
N PRO A 105 -0.97 14.26 -6.30
CA PRO A 105 -1.74 14.83 -7.38
C PRO A 105 -1.54 14.06 -8.68
N GLU A 106 -2.63 13.81 -9.38
CA GLU A 106 -2.63 13.27 -10.72
C GLU A 106 -3.08 14.37 -11.66
N ILE A 107 -2.24 14.68 -12.64
CA ILE A 107 -2.44 15.78 -13.57
C ILE A 107 -2.61 15.20 -14.96
N GLN A 108 -3.70 15.52 -15.66
CA GLN A 108 -3.85 15.21 -17.05
C GLN A 108 -2.88 16.07 -17.86
N ALA A 109 -1.98 15.45 -18.59
CA ALA A 109 -0.86 16.09 -19.29
C ALA A 109 -1.10 16.13 -20.80
N ASP A 110 -2.09 16.89 -21.23
CA ASP A 110 -2.52 16.95 -22.63
C ASP A 110 -1.44 17.49 -23.57
N ASP A 111 -0.67 18.50 -23.14
CA ASP A 111 0.41 19.08 -23.94
C ASP A 111 1.53 18.06 -24.17
N LEU A 112 1.85 17.26 -23.14
CA LEU A 112 2.83 16.19 -23.27
C LEU A 112 2.30 15.05 -24.13
N ALA A 113 1.03 14.69 -23.99
CA ALA A 113 0.37 13.70 -24.85
C ALA A 113 0.47 14.11 -26.32
N GLN A 114 0.15 15.36 -26.63
CA GLN A 114 0.25 15.90 -27.98
C GLN A 114 1.69 15.87 -28.53
N ALA A 115 2.67 16.20 -27.70
CA ALA A 115 4.09 16.20 -28.09
C ALA A 115 4.63 14.80 -28.47
N ILE A 116 3.96 13.73 -28.04
CA ILE A 116 4.31 12.33 -28.32
C ILE A 116 3.22 11.59 -29.12
N ASP A 117 2.39 12.33 -29.86
CA ASP A 117 1.34 11.82 -30.74
C ASP A 117 0.31 10.92 -30.04
N LEU A 118 0.00 11.18 -28.79
CA LEU A 118 -1.07 10.49 -28.06
C LEU A 118 -2.36 11.32 -28.08
N PRO A 119 -3.54 10.66 -28.03
CA PRO A 119 -4.82 11.35 -27.94
C PRO A 119 -4.91 12.20 -26.66
N LYS A 120 -5.59 13.34 -26.75
CA LYS A 120 -5.90 14.17 -25.59
C LYS A 120 -6.67 13.36 -24.55
N GLY A 121 -6.32 13.52 -23.26
CA GLY A 121 -6.93 12.79 -22.15
C GLY A 121 -6.39 11.37 -21.94
N SER A 122 -5.37 10.94 -22.70
CA SER A 122 -4.79 9.60 -22.59
C SER A 122 -3.55 9.52 -21.68
N LEU A 123 -2.95 10.66 -21.34
CA LEU A 123 -1.74 10.72 -20.52
C LEU A 123 -1.99 11.42 -19.18
N PHE A 124 -1.65 10.73 -18.10
CA PHE A 124 -1.69 11.26 -16.75
C PHE A 124 -0.30 11.19 -16.13
N VAL A 125 0.09 12.26 -15.46
CA VAL A 125 1.33 12.35 -14.72
C VAL A 125 1.01 12.38 -13.24
N LYS A 126 1.58 11.44 -12.48
CA LYS A 126 1.52 11.43 -11.03
C LYS A 126 2.71 12.23 -10.48
N ASN A 127 2.42 13.30 -9.76
CA ASN A 127 3.45 14.15 -9.17
C ASN A 127 3.84 13.62 -7.78
N GLU A 128 5.04 13.09 -7.65
CA GLU A 128 5.60 12.51 -6.43
C GLU A 128 6.56 13.47 -5.69
N THR A 129 6.65 14.75 -6.14
CA THR A 129 7.55 15.75 -5.55
C THR A 129 6.89 16.58 -4.46
#